data_7a5c9c12203ddac93d22fa3281ba6676
#
_entry.id   7a5c9c12203ddac93d22fa3281ba6676
#
_cell.length_a   1.000
_cell.length_b   1.000
_cell.length_c   1.000
_cell.angle_alpha   90.00
_cell.angle_beta   90.00
_cell.angle_gamma   90.00
#
_symmetry.space_group_name_H-M   'P 1'
#
loop_
_entity.id
_entity.type
_entity.pdbx_description
1 polymer ?
#
loop_
_entity_poly.entity_id
_entity_poly.type
_entity_poly.pdbx_seq_one_letter_code
_entity_poly.pdbx_strand_id
1 'polypeptide(L)'
;MPFTPASSALSRFTVLDLTRVRSGPNCVRQLADWGANVIKIEMPETLDAAESPGGPRHGPDFQNLHRNKRALTLNLKSAEGLEVFKRLAAEADVIVENFRPDVKNRLGIDYESLKAINPRLVYASISGFGQSGPYAKRPGFDQIAQGMGGLMSITGKPGEGPMRVGIPIADLSAGLYCALGVLVALLAREETDEG
;
A
#
# COMPACT_ATOMS: atom_id res chain seq x y z
N MET A 1 10.36 21.29 15.64
CA MET A 1 9.10 21.25 16.41
C MET A 1 8.76 19.78 16.63
N PRO A 2 8.19 19.38 17.77
CA PRO A 2 7.72 18.02 17.95
C PRO A 2 6.60 17.72 16.95
N PHE A 3 6.59 16.52 16.40
CA PHE A 3 5.52 16.07 15.51
C PHE A 3 4.19 16.00 16.28
N THR A 4 3.18 16.70 15.80
CA THR A 4 1.83 16.64 16.36
C THR A 4 0.96 15.87 15.36
N PRO A 5 0.43 14.68 15.73
CA PRO A 5 -0.47 13.92 14.85
C PRO A 5 -1.74 14.70 14.53
N ALA A 6 -2.25 14.55 13.31
CA ALA A 6 -3.53 15.16 12.89
C ALA A 6 -4.73 14.57 13.64
N SER A 7 -4.60 13.34 14.15
CA SER A 7 -5.61 12.63 14.93
C SER A 7 -4.93 11.65 15.88
N SER A 8 -5.62 11.17 16.91
CA SER A 8 -5.18 10.11 17.80
C SER A 8 -6.03 8.83 17.67
N ALA A 9 -7.02 8.82 16.78
CA ALA A 9 -7.98 7.72 16.66
C ALA A 9 -7.31 6.35 16.41
N LEU A 10 -6.24 6.32 15.61
CA LEU A 10 -5.48 5.12 15.29
C LEU A 10 -4.08 5.07 15.93
N SER A 11 -3.81 5.90 16.94
CA SER A 11 -2.46 6.06 17.53
C SER A 11 -1.88 4.77 18.14
N ARG A 12 -2.74 3.81 18.46
CA ARG A 12 -2.34 2.50 18.99
C ARG A 12 -1.77 1.56 17.94
N PHE A 13 -1.95 1.85 16.64
CA PHE A 13 -1.56 0.95 15.55
C PHE A 13 -0.27 1.39 14.87
N THR A 14 0.61 0.42 14.65
CA THR A 14 1.84 0.57 13.86
C THR A 14 1.66 -0.06 12.50
N VAL A 15 1.90 0.72 11.43
CA VAL A 15 1.72 0.32 10.04
C VAL A 15 3.05 0.37 9.30
N LEU A 16 3.47 -0.71 8.67
CA LEU A 16 4.59 -0.74 7.74
C LEU A 16 4.09 -0.51 6.31
N ASP A 17 4.57 0.54 5.69
CA ASP A 17 4.19 0.97 4.35
C ASP A 17 5.25 0.55 3.34
N LEU A 18 4.99 -0.50 2.56
CA LEU A 18 5.83 -0.96 1.45
C LEU A 18 5.32 -0.45 0.09
N THR A 19 4.34 0.45 0.09
CA THR A 19 3.61 0.83 -1.11
C THR A 19 4.33 1.87 -1.96
N ARG A 20 4.01 1.87 -3.25
CA ARG A 20 4.55 2.80 -4.25
C ARG A 20 3.42 3.35 -5.14
N VAL A 21 3.70 4.43 -5.81
CA VAL A 21 2.90 5.08 -6.85
C VAL A 21 1.64 5.74 -6.29
N ARG A 22 0.48 5.07 -6.25
CA ARG A 22 -0.76 5.78 -5.97
C ARG A 22 -1.74 5.01 -5.07
N SER A 23 -2.22 3.84 -5.47
CA SER A 23 -3.27 3.11 -4.74
C SER A 23 -2.87 2.77 -3.30
N GLY A 24 -1.72 2.13 -3.14
CA GLY A 24 -1.20 1.77 -1.83
C GLY A 24 -0.85 2.98 -0.96
N PRO A 25 -0.06 3.96 -1.44
CA PRO A 25 0.19 5.18 -0.69
C PRO A 25 -1.07 5.92 -0.25
N ASN A 26 -2.13 5.94 -1.09
CA ASN A 26 -3.42 6.51 -0.72
C ASN A 26 -4.11 5.75 0.42
N CYS A 27 -4.06 4.41 0.40
CA CYS A 27 -4.54 3.58 1.51
C CYS A 27 -3.85 3.95 2.82
N VAL A 28 -2.53 3.88 2.84
CA VAL A 28 -1.74 4.11 4.07
C VAL A 28 -1.82 5.55 4.54
N ARG A 29 -1.97 6.51 3.61
CA ARG A 29 -2.21 7.92 3.96
C ARG A 29 -3.49 8.09 4.79
N GLN A 30 -4.58 7.36 4.48
CA GLN A 30 -5.80 7.42 5.29
C GLN A 30 -5.50 7.00 6.73
N LEU A 31 -4.78 5.90 6.93
CA LEU A 31 -4.41 5.43 8.27
C LEU A 31 -3.52 6.45 9.00
N ALA A 32 -2.55 7.05 8.29
CA ALA A 32 -1.66 8.06 8.83
C ALA A 32 -2.41 9.35 9.22
N ASP A 33 -3.35 9.82 8.38
CA ASP A 33 -4.16 11.01 8.65
C ASP A 33 -5.06 10.82 9.88
N TRP A 34 -5.47 9.59 10.19
CA TRP A 34 -6.20 9.23 11.40
C TRP A 34 -5.30 8.87 12.59
N GLY A 35 -4.00 9.08 12.47
CA GLY A 35 -3.05 9.04 13.59
C GLY A 35 -2.30 7.74 13.79
N ALA A 36 -2.41 6.75 12.88
CA ALA A 36 -1.59 5.55 12.95
C ALA A 36 -0.10 5.89 12.86
N ASN A 37 0.73 5.14 13.60
CA ASN A 37 2.18 5.24 13.54
C ASN A 37 2.70 4.57 12.27
N VAL A 38 2.81 5.31 11.17
CA VAL A 38 3.22 4.77 9.87
C VAL A 38 4.72 4.90 9.68
N ILE A 39 5.35 3.78 9.32
CA ILE A 39 6.76 3.69 8.91
C ILE A 39 6.80 3.26 7.45
N LYS A 40 7.12 4.21 6.57
CA LYS A 40 7.34 3.92 5.14
C LYS A 40 8.72 3.32 4.94
N ILE A 41 8.76 2.13 4.37
CA ILE A 41 10.01 1.46 3.98
C ILE A 41 10.37 1.88 2.56
N GLU A 42 11.53 2.51 2.41
CA GLU A 42 12.04 3.02 1.14
C GLU A 42 13.33 2.28 0.75
N MET A 43 13.50 2.08 -0.55
CA MET A 43 14.78 1.56 -1.06
C MET A 43 15.86 2.63 -0.93
N PRO A 44 17.12 2.28 -0.61
CA PRO A 44 18.23 3.21 -0.68
C PRO A 44 18.33 3.88 -2.07
N GLU A 45 18.53 5.20 -2.12
CA GLU A 45 18.63 5.96 -3.38
C GLU A 45 19.73 5.42 -4.30
N THR A 46 20.83 4.93 -3.74
CA THR A 46 21.92 4.30 -4.50
C THR A 46 21.52 3.04 -5.24
N LEU A 47 20.41 2.41 -4.87
CA LEU A 47 19.87 1.20 -5.48
C LEU A 47 18.59 1.47 -6.30
N ASP A 48 18.01 2.65 -6.18
CA ASP A 48 16.81 3.08 -6.92
C ASP A 48 17.26 3.82 -8.19
N ALA A 49 17.78 3.05 -9.15
CA ALA A 49 18.35 3.58 -10.39
C ALA A 49 17.31 4.12 -11.40
N ALA A 50 16.02 4.04 -11.08
CA ALA A 50 14.94 4.53 -11.92
C ALA A 50 14.27 5.74 -11.27
N GLU A 51 13.91 6.73 -12.08
CA GLU A 51 12.95 7.74 -11.66
C GLU A 51 11.73 7.04 -11.04
N SER A 52 11.48 7.31 -9.77
CA SER A 52 10.37 6.66 -9.06
C SER A 52 9.07 6.91 -9.82
N PRO A 53 8.30 5.88 -10.17
CA PRO A 53 7.02 6.07 -10.87
C PRO A 53 6.04 6.98 -10.13
N GLY A 54 6.28 7.26 -8.86
CA GLY A 54 5.50 8.18 -8.01
C GLY A 54 5.94 9.65 -8.10
N GLY A 55 6.86 9.98 -9.02
CA GLY A 55 7.43 11.32 -9.13
C GLY A 55 8.56 11.59 -8.12
N PRO A 56 9.20 12.78 -8.22
CA PRO A 56 10.34 13.12 -7.38
C PRO A 56 9.92 13.25 -5.91
N ARG A 57 10.81 12.82 -5.00
CA ARG A 57 10.59 12.80 -3.53
C ARG A 57 10.11 14.15 -2.96
N HIS A 58 10.50 15.24 -3.55
CA HIS A 58 10.09 16.59 -3.14
C HIS A 58 8.95 17.16 -4.01
N GLY A 59 8.40 16.35 -4.90
CA GLY A 59 7.27 16.76 -5.73
C GLY A 59 5.93 16.77 -4.98
N PRO A 60 4.93 17.52 -5.47
CA PRO A 60 3.66 17.69 -4.80
C PRO A 60 2.89 16.38 -4.61
N ASP A 61 2.95 15.48 -5.57
CA ASP A 61 2.29 14.16 -5.49
C ASP A 61 2.89 13.31 -4.37
N PHE A 62 4.23 13.24 -4.28
CA PHE A 62 4.92 12.50 -3.23
C PHE A 62 4.57 13.07 -1.86
N GLN A 63 4.66 14.38 -1.68
CA GLN A 63 4.37 15.05 -0.41
C GLN A 63 2.91 14.84 0.02
N ASN A 64 1.96 14.89 -0.91
CA ASN A 64 0.56 14.63 -0.63
C ASN A 64 0.30 13.17 -0.22
N LEU A 65 0.89 12.20 -0.93
CA LEU A 65 0.66 10.77 -0.70
C LEU A 65 1.38 10.22 0.54
N HIS A 66 2.45 10.89 0.97
CA HIS A 66 3.30 10.39 2.06
C HIS A 66 3.31 11.30 3.30
N ARG A 67 2.41 12.29 3.37
CA ARG A 67 2.26 13.10 4.58
C ARG A 67 1.92 12.24 5.80
N ASN A 68 2.30 12.71 6.97
CA ASN A 68 2.08 12.06 8.27
C ASN A 68 2.76 10.68 8.41
N LYS A 69 3.69 10.33 7.51
CA LYS A 69 4.46 9.09 7.57
C LYS A 69 5.90 9.38 7.97
N ARG A 70 6.48 8.51 8.78
CA ARG A 70 7.94 8.46 8.99
C ARG A 70 8.55 7.59 7.89
N ALA A 71 9.82 7.79 7.56
CA ALA A 71 10.52 6.99 6.56
C ALA A 71 11.69 6.24 7.18
N LEU A 72 11.92 5.03 6.70
CA LEU A 72 13.09 4.21 6.98
C LEU A 72 13.63 3.68 5.65
N THR A 73 14.88 3.97 5.36
CA THR A 73 15.56 3.44 4.19
C THR A 73 16.11 2.04 4.49
N LEU A 74 15.69 1.04 3.71
CA LEU A 74 16.03 -0.35 3.95
C LEU A 74 16.13 -1.15 2.65
N ASN A 75 17.22 -1.89 2.48
CA ASN A 75 17.39 -2.81 1.34
C ASN A 75 16.81 -4.19 1.67
N LEU A 76 15.58 -4.43 1.26
CA LEU A 76 14.90 -5.73 1.48
C LEU A 76 15.50 -6.89 0.67
N LYS A 77 16.46 -6.63 -0.21
CA LYS A 77 17.18 -7.68 -0.96
C LYS A 77 18.45 -8.15 -0.24
N SER A 78 18.93 -7.42 0.76
CA SER A 78 20.04 -7.89 1.61
C SER A 78 19.50 -8.69 2.80
N ALA A 79 20.32 -9.63 3.29
CA ALA A 79 19.95 -10.45 4.44
C ALA A 79 19.73 -9.59 5.70
N GLU A 80 20.60 -8.61 5.92
CA GLU A 80 20.53 -7.71 7.07
C GLU A 80 19.30 -6.81 7.01
N GLY A 81 18.97 -6.27 5.81
CA GLY A 81 17.78 -5.45 5.61
C GLY A 81 16.49 -6.24 5.79
N LEU A 82 16.46 -7.49 5.31
CA LEU A 82 15.32 -8.38 5.51
C LEU A 82 15.15 -8.74 7.00
N GLU A 83 16.24 -8.98 7.71
CA GLU A 83 16.19 -9.27 9.15
C GLU A 83 15.63 -8.09 9.95
N VAL A 84 16.10 -6.87 9.68
CA VAL A 84 15.54 -5.65 10.28
C VAL A 84 14.04 -5.52 9.97
N PHE A 85 13.63 -5.78 8.73
CA PHE A 85 12.22 -5.75 8.35
C PHE A 85 11.37 -6.77 9.11
N LYS A 86 11.84 -8.01 9.26
CA LYS A 86 11.14 -9.04 10.02
C LYS A 86 10.97 -8.69 11.49
N ARG A 87 11.97 -8.07 12.10
CA ARG A 87 11.87 -7.56 13.47
C ARG A 87 10.82 -6.45 13.59
N LEU A 88 10.72 -5.56 12.62
CA LEU A 88 9.65 -4.56 12.58
C LEU A 88 8.27 -5.21 12.37
N ALA A 89 8.18 -6.23 11.52
CA ALA A 89 6.94 -6.95 11.25
C ALA A 89 6.42 -7.72 12.48
N ALA A 90 7.32 -8.20 13.34
CA ALA A 90 6.96 -8.85 14.60
C ALA A 90 6.17 -7.93 15.56
N GLU A 91 6.41 -6.62 15.48
CA GLU A 91 5.80 -5.61 16.36
C GLU A 91 4.73 -4.76 15.63
N ALA A 92 4.53 -4.98 14.33
CA ALA A 92 3.60 -4.20 13.53
C ALA A 92 2.17 -4.77 13.61
N ASP A 93 1.19 -3.89 13.55
CA ASP A 93 -0.23 -4.26 13.45
C ASP A 93 -0.64 -4.52 12.01
N VAL A 94 -0.10 -3.75 11.08
CA VAL A 94 -0.51 -3.76 9.67
C VAL A 94 0.72 -3.68 8.77
N ILE A 95 0.70 -4.46 7.69
CA ILE A 95 1.59 -4.27 6.54
C ILE A 95 0.74 -4.01 5.31
N VAL A 96 1.08 -2.98 4.54
CA VAL A 96 0.44 -2.68 3.26
C VAL A 96 1.47 -2.70 2.15
N GLU A 97 1.20 -3.47 1.09
CA GLU A 97 2.05 -3.54 -0.09
C GLU A 97 1.22 -3.48 -1.38
N ASN A 98 1.84 -3.03 -2.46
CA ASN A 98 1.26 -3.07 -3.80
C ASN A 98 2.27 -3.55 -4.84
N PHE A 99 3.08 -4.54 -4.47
CA PHE A 99 3.98 -5.22 -5.37
C PHE A 99 3.23 -6.13 -6.35
N ARG A 100 3.93 -6.55 -7.41
CA ARG A 100 3.45 -7.71 -8.18
C ARG A 100 3.47 -8.94 -7.27
N PRO A 101 2.50 -9.85 -7.40
CA PRO A 101 2.32 -10.97 -6.46
C PRO A 101 3.57 -11.85 -6.23
N ASP A 102 4.44 -12.00 -7.26
CA ASP A 102 5.68 -12.78 -7.16
C ASP A 102 6.78 -12.10 -6.35
N VAL A 103 6.77 -10.78 -6.26
CA VAL A 103 7.85 -10.00 -5.61
C VAL A 103 7.92 -10.28 -4.12
N LYS A 104 6.79 -10.24 -3.43
CA LYS A 104 6.74 -10.47 -1.97
C LYS A 104 7.14 -11.89 -1.59
N ASN A 105 6.73 -12.89 -2.39
CA ASN A 105 7.13 -14.29 -2.17
C ASN A 105 8.65 -14.47 -2.34
N ARG A 106 9.23 -13.86 -3.39
CA ARG A 106 10.68 -13.91 -3.63
C ARG A 106 11.50 -13.22 -2.55
N LEU A 107 10.93 -12.19 -1.91
CA LEU A 107 11.56 -11.48 -0.80
C LEU A 107 11.34 -12.15 0.55
N GLY A 108 10.45 -13.16 0.65
CA GLY A 108 10.09 -13.80 1.92
C GLY A 108 9.36 -12.86 2.88
N ILE A 109 8.55 -11.94 2.34
CA ILE A 109 7.74 -10.97 3.06
C ILE A 109 6.26 -11.09 2.72
N ASP A 110 5.85 -12.23 2.18
CA ASP A 110 4.44 -12.57 1.95
C ASP A 110 3.71 -12.87 3.26
N TYR A 111 2.39 -12.95 3.19
CA TYR A 111 1.55 -13.13 4.37
C TYR A 111 1.90 -14.38 5.16
N GLU A 112 2.07 -15.53 4.51
CA GLU A 112 2.35 -16.79 5.20
C GLU A 112 3.68 -16.76 5.95
N SER A 113 4.71 -16.18 5.32
CA SER A 113 6.03 -16.00 5.93
C SER A 113 5.97 -15.09 7.16
N LEU A 114 5.17 -14.02 7.11
CA LEU A 114 5.09 -13.04 8.19
C LEU A 114 4.06 -13.42 9.26
N LYS A 115 2.99 -14.13 8.92
CA LYS A 115 2.04 -14.71 9.86
C LYS A 115 2.74 -15.67 10.86
N ALA A 116 3.73 -16.41 10.39
CA ALA A 116 4.54 -17.29 11.25
C ALA A 116 5.33 -16.52 12.33
N ILE A 117 5.64 -15.24 12.05
CA ILE A 117 6.36 -14.34 12.99
C ILE A 117 5.37 -13.59 13.88
N ASN A 118 4.27 -13.12 13.30
CA ASN A 118 3.25 -12.33 13.98
C ASN A 118 1.84 -12.79 13.55
N PRO A 119 1.21 -13.71 14.28
CA PRO A 119 -0.13 -14.22 13.94
C PRO A 119 -1.23 -13.15 13.96
N ARG A 120 -1.00 -12.04 14.64
CA ARG A 120 -1.94 -10.92 14.74
C ARG A 120 -1.80 -9.89 13.60
N LEU A 121 -0.87 -10.13 12.67
CA LEU A 121 -0.54 -9.20 11.61
C LEU A 121 -1.67 -9.11 10.57
N VAL A 122 -2.26 -7.94 10.39
CA VAL A 122 -3.14 -7.63 9.26
C VAL A 122 -2.28 -7.32 8.04
N TYR A 123 -2.42 -8.13 6.98
CA TYR A 123 -1.63 -8.00 5.76
C TYR A 123 -2.49 -7.59 4.58
N ALA A 124 -2.28 -6.39 4.08
CA ALA A 124 -3.08 -5.81 2.99
C ALA A 124 -2.30 -5.74 1.68
N SER A 125 -2.82 -6.40 0.65
CA SER A 125 -2.25 -6.43 -0.70
C SER A 125 -3.14 -5.71 -1.70
N ILE A 126 -2.61 -4.76 -2.45
CA ILE A 126 -3.30 -4.12 -3.57
C ILE A 126 -2.64 -4.56 -4.87
N SER A 127 -3.40 -5.13 -5.79
CA SER A 127 -2.92 -5.52 -7.10
C SER A 127 -4.00 -5.32 -8.17
N GLY A 128 -3.60 -5.21 -9.43
CA GLY A 128 -4.53 -4.90 -10.51
C GLY A 128 -5.60 -5.95 -10.77
N PHE A 129 -5.31 -7.23 -10.45
CA PHE A 129 -6.20 -8.35 -10.76
C PHE A 129 -6.32 -9.37 -9.62
N GLY A 130 -6.00 -8.98 -8.39
CA GLY A 130 -6.02 -9.86 -7.23
C GLY A 130 -4.76 -10.72 -7.10
N GLN A 131 -4.74 -11.55 -6.06
CA GLN A 131 -3.62 -12.42 -5.73
C GLN A 131 -3.73 -13.82 -6.37
N SER A 132 -4.90 -14.16 -6.90
CA SER A 132 -5.23 -15.43 -7.54
C SER A 132 -6.04 -15.22 -8.80
N GLY A 133 -6.23 -16.28 -9.59
CA GLY A 133 -7.01 -16.22 -10.82
C GLY A 133 -6.17 -16.02 -12.08
N PRO A 134 -6.82 -16.04 -13.28
CA PRO A 134 -6.13 -16.11 -14.56
C PRO A 134 -5.31 -14.85 -14.89
N TYR A 135 -5.63 -13.71 -14.29
CA TYR A 135 -4.95 -12.43 -14.55
C TYR A 135 -4.03 -11.99 -13.41
N ALA A 136 -3.86 -12.76 -12.34
CA ALA A 136 -3.07 -12.37 -11.17
C ALA A 136 -1.62 -11.93 -11.50
N LYS A 137 -1.02 -12.48 -12.55
CA LYS A 137 0.34 -12.13 -13.00
C LYS A 137 0.40 -10.88 -13.89
N ARG A 138 -0.74 -10.34 -14.33
CA ARG A 138 -0.76 -9.16 -15.19
C ARG A 138 -0.50 -7.89 -14.38
N PRO A 139 0.27 -6.93 -14.93
CA PRO A 139 0.40 -5.63 -14.30
C PRO A 139 -0.94 -4.89 -14.33
N GLY A 140 -1.32 -4.30 -13.22
CA GLY A 140 -2.49 -3.43 -13.12
C GLY A 140 -2.06 -1.97 -13.17
N PHE A 141 -2.80 -1.18 -13.96
CA PHE A 141 -2.72 0.27 -13.97
C PHE A 141 -4.13 0.84 -13.98
N ASP A 142 -4.30 2.02 -13.43
CA ASP A 142 -5.60 2.67 -13.31
C ASP A 142 -6.43 2.64 -14.59
N GLN A 143 -5.83 3.05 -15.72
CA GLN A 143 -6.53 3.11 -16.99
C GLN A 143 -6.94 1.71 -17.52
N ILE A 144 -6.13 0.68 -17.26
CA ILE A 144 -6.47 -0.69 -17.62
C ILE A 144 -7.67 -1.16 -16.79
N ALA A 145 -7.67 -0.87 -15.49
CA ALA A 145 -8.79 -1.20 -14.61
C ALA A 145 -10.07 -0.45 -15.03
N GLN A 146 -9.98 0.84 -15.36
CA GLN A 146 -11.12 1.61 -15.88
C GLN A 146 -11.70 1.03 -17.17
N GLY A 147 -10.82 0.64 -18.12
CA GLY A 147 -11.24 0.06 -19.40
C GLY A 147 -11.87 -1.32 -19.24
N MET A 148 -11.18 -2.23 -18.57
CA MET A 148 -11.65 -3.60 -18.37
C MET A 148 -12.88 -3.69 -17.45
N GLY A 149 -12.99 -2.79 -16.48
CA GLY A 149 -14.15 -2.69 -15.57
C GLY A 149 -15.36 -2.00 -16.19
N GLY A 150 -15.26 -1.53 -17.45
CA GLY A 150 -16.38 -0.92 -18.18
C GLY A 150 -16.61 0.57 -17.86
N LEU A 151 -15.88 1.18 -16.92
CA LEU A 151 -16.11 2.58 -16.54
C LEU A 151 -15.92 3.54 -17.74
N MET A 152 -14.98 3.26 -18.63
CA MET A 152 -14.75 4.08 -19.82
C MET A 152 -15.94 4.05 -20.79
N SER A 153 -16.71 2.95 -20.84
CA SER A 153 -17.83 2.81 -21.76
C SER A 153 -19.03 3.68 -21.38
N ILE A 154 -19.11 4.10 -20.13
CA ILE A 154 -20.19 4.96 -19.60
C ILE A 154 -19.72 6.39 -19.31
N THR A 155 -18.47 6.71 -19.66
CA THR A 155 -17.85 8.03 -19.42
C THR A 155 -17.59 8.74 -20.75
N GLY A 156 -17.90 10.02 -20.81
CA GLY A 156 -17.69 10.87 -22.00
C GLY A 156 -18.99 11.37 -22.60
N LYS A 157 -18.91 11.86 -23.84
CA LYS A 157 -20.07 12.36 -24.59
C LYS A 157 -20.67 11.26 -25.45
N PRO A 158 -22.01 11.23 -25.62
CA PRO A 158 -22.66 10.29 -26.52
C PRO A 158 -22.06 10.36 -27.94
N GLY A 159 -21.70 9.20 -28.49
CA GLY A 159 -21.16 9.07 -29.84
C GLY A 159 -19.65 9.35 -30.01
N GLU A 160 -18.94 9.81 -28.98
CA GLU A 160 -17.49 10.08 -29.04
C GLU A 160 -16.62 8.88 -28.63
N GLY A 161 -17.23 7.73 -28.26
CA GLY A 161 -16.53 6.52 -27.83
C GLY A 161 -16.11 6.53 -26.36
N PRO A 162 -15.49 5.43 -25.89
CA PRO A 162 -15.08 5.28 -24.49
C PRO A 162 -14.04 6.32 -24.07
N MET A 163 -14.22 6.90 -22.88
CA MET A 163 -13.33 7.93 -22.34
C MET A 163 -12.93 7.60 -20.91
N ARG A 164 -11.64 7.82 -20.56
CA ARG A 164 -11.20 7.66 -19.18
C ARG A 164 -11.74 8.76 -18.27
N VAL A 165 -11.92 8.46 -17.00
CA VAL A 165 -12.11 9.47 -15.95
C VAL A 165 -10.80 10.26 -15.76
N GLY A 166 -10.87 11.56 -15.56
CA GLY A 166 -9.70 12.44 -15.47
C GLY A 166 -8.76 12.14 -14.30
N ILE A 167 -9.32 11.72 -13.15
CA ILE A 167 -8.54 11.27 -11.99
C ILE A 167 -8.27 9.76 -12.07
N PRO A 168 -7.24 9.22 -11.41
CA PRO A 168 -6.97 7.77 -11.33
C PRO A 168 -7.97 7.09 -10.38
N ILE A 169 -9.23 7.02 -10.79
CA ILE A 169 -10.35 6.63 -9.94
C ILE A 169 -10.24 5.17 -9.44
N ALA A 170 -9.72 4.25 -10.27
CA ALA A 170 -9.54 2.87 -9.88
C ALA A 170 -8.47 2.74 -8.78
N ASP A 171 -7.33 3.42 -8.92
CA ASP A 171 -6.29 3.46 -7.90
C ASP A 171 -6.78 4.11 -6.60
N LEU A 172 -7.48 5.23 -6.69
CA LEU A 172 -7.97 5.95 -5.52
C LEU A 172 -9.02 5.12 -4.77
N SER A 173 -9.96 4.51 -5.49
CA SER A 173 -10.99 3.66 -4.90
C SER A 173 -10.37 2.41 -4.26
N ALA A 174 -9.45 1.73 -4.96
CA ALA A 174 -8.74 0.57 -4.41
C ALA A 174 -8.03 0.92 -3.09
N GLY A 175 -7.37 2.09 -3.04
CA GLY A 175 -6.73 2.56 -1.82
C GLY A 175 -7.71 2.81 -0.68
N LEU A 176 -8.85 3.45 -0.95
CA LEU A 176 -9.88 3.72 0.07
C LEU A 176 -10.53 2.43 0.58
N TYR A 177 -10.91 1.52 -0.31
CA TYR A 177 -11.48 0.22 0.09
C TYR A 177 -10.47 -0.65 0.84
N CYS A 178 -9.19 -0.59 0.47
CA CYS A 178 -8.14 -1.29 1.21
C CYS A 178 -7.99 -0.72 2.64
N ALA A 179 -8.02 0.60 2.80
CA ALA A 179 -7.98 1.21 4.13
C ALA A 179 -9.19 0.81 4.98
N LEU A 180 -10.39 0.78 4.39
CA LEU A 180 -11.59 0.28 5.05
C LEU A 180 -11.45 -1.21 5.45
N GLY A 181 -10.95 -2.06 4.53
CA GLY A 181 -10.69 -3.47 4.80
C GLY A 181 -9.70 -3.69 5.94
N VAL A 182 -8.62 -2.89 6.00
CA VAL A 182 -7.67 -2.90 7.12
C VAL A 182 -8.37 -2.59 8.44
N LEU A 183 -9.22 -1.56 8.48
CA LEU A 183 -9.95 -1.20 9.71
C LEU A 183 -10.92 -2.31 10.14
N VAL A 184 -11.62 -2.94 9.19
CA VAL A 184 -12.50 -4.09 9.47
C VAL A 184 -11.69 -5.27 10.01
N ALA A 185 -10.54 -5.59 9.42
CA ALA A 185 -9.67 -6.66 9.91
C ALA A 185 -9.12 -6.37 11.32
N LEU A 186 -8.73 -5.12 11.60
CA LEU A 186 -8.29 -4.72 12.93
C LEU A 186 -9.41 -4.84 13.97
N LEU A 187 -10.68 -4.56 13.60
CA LEU A 187 -11.83 -4.77 14.48
C LEU A 187 -12.10 -6.26 14.71
N ALA A 188 -12.07 -7.08 13.66
CA ALA A 188 -12.26 -8.53 13.77
C ALA A 188 -11.18 -9.17 14.67
N ARG A 189 -9.94 -8.70 14.55
CA ARG A 189 -8.81 -9.16 15.36
C ARG A 189 -9.01 -8.97 16.86
N GLU A 190 -9.79 -7.96 17.29
CA GLU A 190 -10.07 -7.76 18.73
C GLU A 190 -10.87 -8.93 19.32
N GLU A 191 -11.65 -9.64 18.49
CA GLU A 191 -12.44 -10.79 18.90
C GLU A 191 -11.72 -12.12 18.63
N THR A 192 -11.00 -12.23 17.50
CA THR A 192 -10.38 -13.49 17.05
C THR A 192 -8.97 -13.70 17.54
N ASP A 193 -8.29 -12.63 17.94
CA ASP A 193 -6.84 -12.58 18.24
C ASP A 193 -5.94 -12.95 17.03
N GLU A 194 -6.51 -13.02 15.83
CA GLU A 194 -5.82 -13.32 14.57
C GLU A 194 -5.92 -12.15 13.58
N GLY A 195 -4.83 -11.93 12.77
CA GLY A 195 -4.79 -10.94 11.71
C GLY A 195 -5.22 -11.47 10.35
#